data_de53db28cda27af0f23b83a60cb12e7f
#
_entry.id   de53db28cda27af0f23b83a60cb12e7f
#
_cell.length_a   1.000
_cell.length_b   1.000
_cell.length_c   1.000
_cell.angle_alpha   90.00
_cell.angle_beta   90.00
_cell.angle_gamma   90.00
#
_symmetry.space_group_name_H-M   'P 1'
#
loop_
_entity.id
_entity.type
_entity.pdbx_description
1 polymer ?
#
loop_
_entity_poly.entity_id
_entity_poly.type
_entity_poly.pdbx_seq_one_letter_code
_entity_poly.pdbx_strand_id
1 'polypeptide(L)'
;IESTQHHGLSRYNFYQMHKKSLLLLSVICIFSLLVMSLLISPILFYLMFFACFAGSVYHLTIVPAKLRRILHYKKLKDIPTSRDIFVAMAWATVLTFIPQVLNGNIQLRPVSIATFIWVFILGFFRSLIFDLRDIEGDRIMGRETLITIFGEKRARKTIHLMIWCCLFSLLVFPAFI
;
A
#
# COMPACT_ATOMS: atom_id res chain seq x y z
N ILE A 1 -27.46 8.84 -6.85
CA ILE A 1 -26.62 8.41 -8.00
C ILE A 1 -26.03 9.64 -8.72
N GLU A 2 -26.81 10.70 -8.96
CA GLU A 2 -26.33 11.95 -9.62
C GLU A 2 -25.25 12.69 -8.81
N SER A 3 -25.37 12.78 -7.50
CA SER A 3 -24.39 13.47 -6.64
C SER A 3 -23.00 12.82 -6.65
N THR A 4 -22.92 11.50 -6.73
CA THR A 4 -21.64 10.76 -6.77
C THR A 4 -20.92 10.92 -8.11
N GLN A 5 -21.66 11.00 -9.21
CA GLN A 5 -21.09 11.31 -10.55
C GLN A 5 -20.52 12.72 -10.62
N HIS A 6 -21.23 13.72 -10.08
CA HIS A 6 -20.74 15.10 -10.03
C HIS A 6 -19.46 15.26 -9.22
N HIS A 7 -19.33 14.57 -8.09
CA HIS A 7 -18.10 14.59 -7.29
C HIS A 7 -16.92 13.90 -7.99
N GLY A 8 -17.15 12.83 -8.76
CA GLY A 8 -16.12 12.16 -9.55
C GLY A 8 -15.58 13.03 -10.69
N LEU A 9 -16.48 13.69 -11.42
CA LEU A 9 -16.12 14.62 -12.51
C LEU A 9 -15.38 15.86 -12.00
N SER A 10 -15.78 16.44 -10.88
CA SER A 10 -15.12 17.58 -10.26
C SER A 10 -13.67 17.25 -9.84
N ARG A 11 -13.43 16.09 -9.22
CA ARG A 11 -12.08 15.62 -8.88
C ARG A 11 -11.23 15.40 -10.12
N TYR A 12 -11.77 14.75 -11.15
CA TYR A 12 -11.05 14.50 -12.40
C TYR A 12 -10.61 15.81 -13.06
N ASN A 13 -11.52 16.79 -13.18
CA ASN A 13 -11.22 18.09 -13.76
C ASN A 13 -10.15 18.84 -12.94
N PHE A 14 -10.23 18.81 -11.61
CA PHE A 14 -9.21 19.40 -10.75
C PHE A 14 -7.82 18.80 -11.01
N TYR A 15 -7.71 17.45 -11.08
CA TYR A 15 -6.44 16.79 -11.38
C TYR A 15 -5.90 17.13 -12.78
N GLN A 16 -6.76 17.23 -13.77
CA GLN A 16 -6.33 17.60 -15.12
C GLN A 16 -5.82 19.05 -15.18
N MET A 17 -6.50 19.98 -14.54
CA MET A 17 -6.11 21.40 -14.50
C MET A 17 -4.78 21.60 -13.75
N HIS A 18 -4.55 20.86 -12.65
CA HIS A 18 -3.38 21.06 -11.77
C HIS A 18 -2.31 19.99 -11.93
N LYS A 19 -2.38 19.15 -12.97
CA LYS A 19 -1.48 18.01 -13.18
C LYS A 19 0.00 18.37 -13.09
N LYS A 20 0.43 19.46 -13.73
CA LYS A 20 1.83 19.92 -13.72
C LYS A 20 2.26 20.40 -12.34
N SER A 21 1.43 21.17 -11.65
CA SER A 21 1.70 21.68 -10.30
C SER A 21 1.76 20.56 -9.27
N LEU A 22 0.84 19.58 -9.35
CA LEU A 22 0.83 18.42 -8.48
C LEU A 22 2.07 17.52 -8.70
N LEU A 23 2.48 17.35 -9.96
CA LEU A 23 3.69 16.61 -10.29
C LEU A 23 4.94 17.32 -9.74
N LEU A 24 5.05 18.63 -9.95
CA LEU A 24 6.16 19.43 -9.41
C LEU A 24 6.22 19.32 -7.88
N LEU A 25 5.07 19.50 -7.22
CA LEU A 25 4.98 19.37 -5.76
C LEU A 25 5.43 17.99 -5.27
N SER A 26 4.99 16.91 -5.93
CA SER A 26 5.39 15.56 -5.56
C SER A 26 6.89 15.32 -5.73
N VAL A 27 7.50 15.84 -6.80
CA VAL A 27 8.96 15.77 -7.02
C VAL A 27 9.72 16.52 -5.93
N ILE A 28 9.27 17.74 -5.58
CA ILE A 28 9.87 18.52 -4.49
C ILE A 28 9.77 17.78 -3.15
N CYS A 29 8.61 17.21 -2.83
CA CYS A 29 8.42 16.43 -1.60
C CYS A 29 9.32 15.20 -1.54
N ILE A 30 9.43 14.43 -2.64
CA ILE A 30 10.32 13.27 -2.71
C ILE A 30 11.79 13.70 -2.55
N PHE A 31 12.20 14.75 -3.23
CA PHE A 31 13.56 15.26 -3.13
C PHE A 31 13.89 15.73 -1.71
N SER A 32 13.01 16.52 -1.08
CA SER A 32 13.21 16.97 0.30
C SER A 32 13.27 15.80 1.29
N LEU A 33 12.44 14.78 1.11
CA LEU A 33 12.45 13.56 1.93
C LEU A 33 13.78 12.82 1.79
N LEU A 34 14.30 12.67 0.57
CA LEU A 34 15.59 12.00 0.33
C LEU A 34 16.77 12.80 0.92
N VAL A 35 16.77 14.11 0.77
CA VAL A 35 17.81 14.96 1.37
C VAL A 35 17.77 14.87 2.90
N MET A 36 16.60 15.00 3.50
CA MET A 36 16.45 14.89 4.96
C MET A 36 16.85 13.51 5.48
N SER A 37 16.48 12.43 4.77
CA SER A 37 16.88 11.08 5.16
C SER A 37 18.40 10.88 5.09
N LEU A 38 19.07 11.47 4.10
CA LEU A 38 20.54 11.41 3.96
C LEU A 38 21.25 12.14 5.10
N LEU A 39 20.72 13.29 5.52
CA LEU A 39 21.27 14.08 6.64
C LEU A 39 21.17 13.36 7.98
N ILE A 40 20.14 12.51 8.15
CA ILE A 40 19.93 11.76 9.40
C ILE A 40 20.81 10.50 9.41
N SER A 41 20.74 9.68 8.36
CA SER A 41 21.50 8.42 8.26
C SER A 41 21.56 7.92 6.82
N PRO A 42 22.72 7.44 6.34
CA PRO A 42 22.83 6.81 5.03
C PRO A 42 21.91 5.60 4.86
N ILE A 43 21.70 4.84 5.93
CA ILE A 43 20.83 3.66 5.91
C ILE A 43 19.36 4.08 5.68
N LEU A 44 18.93 5.15 6.33
CA LEU A 44 17.60 5.72 6.14
C LEU A 44 17.42 6.22 4.71
N PHE A 45 18.44 6.83 4.13
CA PHE A 45 18.44 7.26 2.73
C PHE A 45 18.21 6.08 1.79
N TYR A 46 18.96 4.98 1.93
CA TYR A 46 18.76 3.80 1.08
C TYR A 46 17.36 3.21 1.24
N LEU A 47 16.85 3.12 2.46
CA LEU A 47 15.51 2.62 2.73
C LEU A 47 14.43 3.47 2.03
N MET A 48 14.52 4.80 2.14
CA MET A 48 13.60 5.73 1.48
C MET A 48 13.75 5.73 -0.05
N PHE A 49 14.98 5.65 -0.53
CA PHE A 49 15.26 5.55 -1.97
C PHE A 49 14.64 4.28 -2.56
N PHE A 50 14.82 3.12 -1.93
CA PHE A 50 14.20 1.88 -2.39
C PHE A 50 12.68 1.92 -2.31
N ALA A 51 12.10 2.54 -1.29
CA ALA A 51 10.65 2.73 -1.20
C ALA A 51 10.10 3.59 -2.35
N CYS A 52 10.74 4.72 -2.65
CA CYS A 52 10.39 5.58 -3.79
C CYS A 52 10.59 4.87 -5.13
N PHE A 53 11.69 4.12 -5.27
CA PHE A 53 11.97 3.32 -6.45
C PHE A 53 10.90 2.25 -6.68
N ALA A 54 10.55 1.48 -5.65
CA ALA A 54 9.50 0.46 -5.71
C ALA A 54 8.14 1.07 -6.11
N GLY A 55 7.78 2.23 -5.56
CA GLY A 55 6.58 2.96 -5.96
C GLY A 55 6.59 3.40 -7.42
N SER A 56 7.76 3.83 -7.93
CA SER A 56 7.92 4.20 -9.34
C SER A 56 7.82 2.99 -10.27
N VAL A 57 8.47 1.89 -9.89
CA VAL A 57 8.45 0.61 -10.61
C VAL A 57 7.04 0.03 -10.70
N TYR A 58 6.22 0.24 -9.67
CA TYR A 58 4.83 -0.21 -9.66
C TYR A 58 4.00 0.32 -10.83
N HIS A 59 4.29 1.54 -11.30
CA HIS A 59 3.61 2.16 -12.45
C HIS A 59 4.19 1.77 -13.80
N LEU A 60 5.41 1.22 -13.85
CA LEU A 60 6.07 0.84 -15.09
C LEU A 60 5.55 -0.49 -15.64
N THR A 61 5.70 -0.68 -16.95
CA THR A 61 5.35 -1.91 -17.67
C THR A 61 6.47 -2.94 -17.54
N ILE A 62 6.68 -3.49 -16.33
CA ILE A 62 7.84 -4.35 -16.03
C ILE A 62 7.52 -5.84 -16.19
N VAL A 63 6.26 -6.19 -16.38
CA VAL A 63 5.89 -7.61 -16.51
C VAL A 63 6.58 -8.20 -17.74
N PRO A 64 7.54 -9.16 -17.58
CA PRO A 64 8.23 -9.80 -18.70
C PRO A 64 7.25 -10.45 -19.68
N ALA A 65 7.59 -10.45 -20.97
CA ALA A 65 6.72 -11.00 -22.03
C ALA A 65 6.27 -12.44 -21.76
N LYS A 66 7.12 -13.26 -21.10
CA LYS A 66 6.78 -14.64 -20.70
C LYS A 66 5.69 -14.69 -19.62
N LEU A 67 5.78 -13.81 -18.62
CA LEU A 67 4.79 -13.74 -17.52
C LEU A 67 3.47 -13.10 -17.99
N ARG A 68 3.53 -12.18 -18.94
CA ARG A 68 2.35 -11.55 -19.55
C ARG A 68 1.42 -12.56 -20.21
N ARG A 69 1.98 -13.64 -20.80
CA ARG A 69 1.19 -14.70 -21.43
C ARG A 69 0.42 -15.54 -20.41
N ILE A 70 0.93 -15.66 -19.19
CA ILE A 70 0.30 -16.44 -18.09
C ILE A 70 -0.67 -15.57 -17.28
N LEU A 71 -0.28 -14.36 -16.93
CA LEU A 71 -1.02 -13.48 -16.00
C LEU A 71 -2.03 -12.56 -16.70
N HIS A 72 -1.98 -12.42 -18.05
CA HIS A 72 -2.82 -11.51 -18.87
C HIS A 72 -2.70 -10.01 -18.49
N TYR A 73 -1.86 -9.63 -17.52
CA TYR A 73 -1.67 -8.26 -17.06
C TYR A 73 -0.40 -7.63 -17.63
N LYS A 74 -0.48 -6.34 -18.02
CA LYS A 74 0.65 -5.58 -18.60
C LYS A 74 1.48 -4.85 -17.56
N LYS A 75 0.87 -4.44 -16.47
CA LYS A 75 1.49 -3.66 -15.39
C LYS A 75 1.19 -4.33 -14.05
N LEU A 76 2.07 -4.13 -13.07
CA LEU A 76 1.85 -4.60 -11.70
C LEU A 76 0.56 -4.04 -11.11
N LYS A 77 0.24 -2.77 -11.41
CA LYS A 77 -0.98 -2.11 -10.94
C LYS A 77 -2.27 -2.70 -11.52
N ASP A 78 -2.18 -3.47 -12.61
CA ASP A 78 -3.34 -4.10 -13.25
C ASP A 78 -3.67 -5.46 -12.57
N ILE A 79 -2.77 -5.95 -11.69
CA ILE A 79 -3.00 -7.16 -10.90
C ILE A 79 -3.94 -6.82 -9.73
N PRO A 80 -5.06 -7.52 -9.58
CA PRO A 80 -5.97 -7.31 -8.45
C PRO A 80 -5.21 -7.40 -7.13
N THR A 81 -5.56 -6.53 -6.18
CA THR A 81 -4.95 -6.52 -4.83
C THR A 81 -3.47 -6.09 -4.76
N SER A 82 -2.76 -5.99 -5.90
CA SER A 82 -1.34 -5.59 -5.87
C SER A 82 -1.14 -4.24 -5.19
N ARG A 83 -2.06 -3.28 -5.42
CA ARG A 83 -2.05 -1.97 -4.75
C ARG A 83 -2.06 -2.11 -3.23
N ASP A 84 -2.93 -2.95 -2.71
CA ASP A 84 -3.17 -3.12 -1.28
C ASP A 84 -1.97 -3.77 -0.60
N ILE A 85 -1.38 -4.78 -1.26
CA ILE A 85 -0.14 -5.42 -0.82
C ILE A 85 1.02 -4.42 -0.79
N PHE A 86 1.20 -3.62 -1.86
CA PHE A 86 2.29 -2.63 -1.91
C PHE A 86 2.14 -1.55 -0.84
N VAL A 87 0.93 -1.04 -0.62
CA VAL A 87 0.67 -0.05 0.43
C VAL A 87 0.90 -0.64 1.81
N ALA A 88 0.40 -1.85 2.08
CA ALA A 88 0.62 -2.54 3.36
C ALA A 88 2.10 -2.82 3.61
N MET A 89 2.85 -3.25 2.58
CA MET A 89 4.29 -3.48 2.64
C MET A 89 5.05 -2.19 2.96
N ALA A 90 4.71 -1.08 2.30
CA ALA A 90 5.32 0.22 2.53
C ALA A 90 5.12 0.67 3.98
N TRP A 91 3.89 0.60 4.51
CA TRP A 91 3.61 0.92 5.91
C TRP A 91 4.34 0.01 6.89
N ALA A 92 4.35 -1.30 6.65
CA ALA A 92 5.08 -2.25 7.48
C ALA A 92 6.58 -1.94 7.52
N THR A 93 7.18 -1.63 6.36
CA THR A 93 8.59 -1.29 6.26
C THR A 93 8.90 0.01 7.03
N VAL A 94 8.12 1.06 6.80
CA VAL A 94 8.33 2.37 7.42
C VAL A 94 8.19 2.29 8.93
N LEU A 95 7.09 1.72 9.43
CA LEU A 95 6.80 1.70 10.87
C LEU A 95 7.69 0.73 11.65
N THR A 96 8.23 -0.32 11.01
CA THR A 96 9.11 -1.28 11.68
C THR A 96 10.57 -0.85 11.66
N PHE A 97 11.07 -0.39 10.49
CA PHE A 97 12.51 -0.19 10.32
C PHE A 97 12.98 1.23 10.59
N ILE A 98 12.17 2.28 10.36
CA ILE A 98 12.61 3.65 10.63
C ILE A 98 12.97 3.85 12.11
N PRO A 99 12.18 3.43 13.10
CA PRO A 99 12.56 3.58 14.50
C PRO A 99 13.86 2.86 14.85
N GLN A 100 14.10 1.70 14.25
CA GLN A 100 15.35 0.94 14.47
C GLN A 100 16.57 1.66 13.88
N VAL A 101 16.43 2.23 12.69
CA VAL A 101 17.50 3.04 12.05
C VAL A 101 17.83 4.25 12.90
N LEU A 102 16.82 4.97 13.40
CA LEU A 102 17.00 6.15 14.23
C LEU A 102 17.68 5.84 15.56
N ASN A 103 17.43 4.65 16.12
CA ASN A 103 18.08 4.16 17.33
C ASN A 103 19.47 3.53 17.08
N GLY A 104 19.97 3.57 15.85
CA GLY A 104 21.28 3.03 15.47
C GLY A 104 21.39 1.50 15.52
N ASN A 105 20.29 0.78 15.65
CA ASN A 105 20.27 -0.65 15.90
C ASN A 105 19.29 -1.37 14.97
N ILE A 106 19.74 -1.66 13.74
CA ILE A 106 18.94 -2.51 12.84
C ILE A 106 19.18 -3.97 13.22
N GLN A 107 18.26 -4.55 13.96
CA GLN A 107 18.31 -5.96 14.30
C GLN A 107 17.02 -6.64 13.84
N LEU A 108 17.19 -7.70 13.05
CA LEU A 108 16.09 -8.59 12.68
C LEU A 108 15.77 -9.53 13.86
N ARG A 109 15.33 -8.94 14.97
CA ARG A 109 14.86 -9.71 16.13
C ARG A 109 13.49 -10.31 15.81
N PRO A 110 13.11 -11.44 16.46
CA PRO A 110 11.77 -12.00 16.31
C PRO A 110 10.64 -10.97 16.53
N VAL A 111 10.83 -10.04 17.46
CA VAL A 111 9.90 -8.93 17.73
C VAL A 111 9.77 -8.01 16.53
N SER A 112 10.85 -7.67 15.83
CA SER A 112 10.80 -6.82 14.63
C SER A 112 10.05 -7.50 13.49
N ILE A 113 10.26 -8.79 13.31
CA ILE A 113 9.55 -9.59 12.30
C ILE A 113 8.06 -9.66 12.64
N ALA A 114 7.73 -9.92 13.89
CA ALA A 114 6.35 -9.95 14.36
C ALA A 114 5.65 -8.58 14.17
N THR A 115 6.32 -7.49 14.52
CA THR A 115 5.82 -6.12 14.31
C THR A 115 5.58 -5.86 12.81
N PHE A 116 6.53 -6.25 11.95
CA PHE A 116 6.38 -6.10 10.49
C PHE A 116 5.14 -6.84 9.98
N ILE A 117 4.99 -8.11 10.34
CA ILE A 117 3.83 -8.93 9.94
C ILE A 117 2.54 -8.30 10.45
N TRP A 118 2.54 -7.82 11.68
CA TRP A 118 1.38 -7.18 12.30
C TRP A 118 0.96 -5.92 11.56
N VAL A 119 1.90 -5.01 11.32
CA VAL A 119 1.63 -3.75 10.61
C VAL A 119 1.20 -4.05 9.17
N PHE A 120 1.81 -5.04 8.53
CA PHE A 120 1.40 -5.49 7.19
C PHE A 120 -0.06 -5.95 7.17
N ILE A 121 -0.45 -6.81 8.10
CA ILE A 121 -1.84 -7.31 8.21
C ILE A 121 -2.81 -6.15 8.44
N LEU A 122 -2.49 -5.22 9.34
CA LEU A 122 -3.34 -4.05 9.61
C LEU A 122 -3.45 -3.12 8.40
N GLY A 123 -2.35 -2.87 7.70
CA GLY A 123 -2.33 -2.05 6.48
C GLY A 123 -3.15 -2.68 5.35
N PHE A 124 -3.00 -3.98 5.15
CA PHE A 124 -3.75 -4.74 4.17
C PHE A 124 -5.26 -4.78 4.51
N PHE A 125 -5.58 -5.01 5.77
CA PHE A 125 -6.95 -4.98 6.29
C PHE A 125 -7.63 -3.62 6.07
N ARG A 126 -6.92 -2.52 6.37
CA ARG A 126 -7.41 -1.17 6.11
C ARG A 126 -7.76 -0.99 4.63
N SER A 127 -6.90 -1.45 3.73
CA SER A 127 -7.13 -1.35 2.29
C SER A 127 -8.38 -2.13 1.85
N LEU A 128 -8.56 -3.35 2.35
CA LEU A 128 -9.76 -4.15 2.09
C LEU A 128 -11.05 -3.48 2.56
N ILE A 129 -11.02 -2.80 3.71
CA ILE A 129 -12.20 -2.05 4.20
C ILE A 129 -12.55 -0.91 3.23
N PHE A 130 -11.56 -0.19 2.73
CA PHE A 130 -11.80 0.87 1.75
C PHE A 130 -12.37 0.33 0.44
N ASP A 131 -11.84 -0.78 -0.06
CA ASP A 131 -12.37 -1.44 -1.25
C ASP A 131 -13.80 -1.94 -1.04
N LEU A 132 -14.15 -2.41 0.17
CA LEU A 132 -15.51 -2.79 0.52
C LEU A 132 -16.48 -1.60 0.51
N ARG A 133 -16.00 -0.44 0.94
CA ARG A 133 -16.79 0.79 0.92
C ARG A 133 -17.02 1.31 -0.51
N ASP A 134 -16.01 1.16 -1.37
CA ASP A 134 -16.01 1.75 -2.72
C ASP A 134 -16.43 0.72 -3.80
N ILE A 135 -16.99 -0.44 -3.42
CA ILE A 135 -17.33 -1.56 -4.32
C ILE A 135 -18.20 -1.18 -5.53
N GLU A 136 -19.16 -0.28 -5.34
CA GLU A 136 -20.02 0.18 -6.43
C GLU A 136 -19.26 1.07 -7.41
N GLY A 137 -18.39 1.96 -6.90
CA GLY A 137 -17.52 2.79 -7.72
C GLY A 137 -16.52 1.98 -8.52
N ASP A 138 -15.91 0.98 -7.91
CA ASP A 138 -14.95 0.09 -8.56
C ASP A 138 -15.61 -0.78 -9.63
N ARG A 139 -16.84 -1.23 -9.41
CA ARG A 139 -17.65 -1.95 -10.41
C ARG A 139 -17.94 -1.11 -11.65
N ILE A 140 -18.33 0.15 -11.45
CA ILE A 140 -18.64 1.07 -12.54
C ILE A 140 -17.37 1.40 -13.33
N MET A 141 -16.22 1.53 -12.66
CA MET A 141 -14.93 1.82 -13.29
C MET A 141 -14.24 0.58 -13.90
N GLY A 142 -14.83 -0.62 -13.76
CA GLY A 142 -14.23 -1.87 -14.25
C GLY A 142 -12.92 -2.23 -13.53
N ARG A 143 -12.75 -1.82 -12.27
CA ARG A 143 -11.57 -2.17 -11.48
C ARG A 143 -11.75 -3.54 -10.84
N GLU A 144 -10.77 -4.40 -11.06
CA GLU A 144 -10.71 -5.71 -10.41
C GLU A 144 -10.05 -5.57 -9.03
N THR A 145 -10.88 -5.48 -7.99
CA THR A 145 -10.44 -5.58 -6.58
C THR A 145 -10.75 -6.98 -6.05
N LEU A 146 -10.13 -7.38 -4.92
CA LEU A 146 -10.46 -8.66 -4.27
C LEU A 146 -11.97 -8.82 -4.06
N ILE A 147 -12.62 -7.75 -3.71
CA ILE A 147 -14.04 -7.74 -3.37
C ILE A 147 -14.91 -7.91 -4.62
N THR A 148 -14.52 -7.30 -5.73
CA THR A 148 -15.25 -7.45 -7.01
C THR A 148 -15.11 -8.86 -7.56
N ILE A 149 -13.97 -9.54 -7.32
CA ILE A 149 -13.70 -10.90 -7.80
C ILE A 149 -14.38 -11.95 -6.89
N PHE A 150 -14.18 -11.89 -5.57
CA PHE A 150 -14.67 -12.90 -4.64
C PHE A 150 -16.10 -12.68 -4.15
N GLY A 151 -16.62 -11.48 -4.35
CA GLY A 151 -17.94 -11.05 -3.90
C GLY A 151 -17.97 -10.59 -2.44
N GLU A 152 -18.93 -9.70 -2.15
CA GLU A 152 -19.07 -9.01 -0.86
C GLU A 152 -19.18 -9.97 0.34
N LYS A 153 -19.96 -11.06 0.21
CA LYS A 153 -20.15 -12.02 1.32
C LYS A 153 -18.84 -12.68 1.76
N ARG A 154 -18.02 -13.10 0.80
CA ARG A 154 -16.72 -13.72 1.09
C ARG A 154 -15.73 -12.70 1.65
N ALA A 155 -15.70 -11.49 1.09
CA ALA A 155 -14.86 -10.42 1.57
C ALA A 155 -15.18 -10.06 3.04
N ARG A 156 -16.45 -9.90 3.41
CA ARG A 156 -16.87 -9.70 4.81
C ARG A 156 -16.40 -10.81 5.73
N LYS A 157 -16.54 -12.09 5.31
CA LYS A 157 -16.07 -13.23 6.10
C LYS A 157 -14.56 -13.21 6.31
N THR A 158 -13.78 -12.88 5.26
CA THR A 158 -12.33 -12.74 5.34
C THR A 158 -11.94 -11.62 6.30
N ILE A 159 -12.61 -10.49 6.23
CA ILE A 159 -12.40 -9.35 7.13
C ILE A 159 -12.65 -9.75 8.59
N HIS A 160 -13.77 -10.41 8.88
CA HIS A 160 -14.05 -10.90 10.23
C HIS A 160 -12.99 -11.89 10.73
N LEU A 161 -12.55 -12.83 9.88
CA LEU A 161 -11.49 -13.76 10.24
C LEU A 161 -10.18 -13.03 10.57
N MET A 162 -9.81 -12.04 9.76
CA MET A 162 -8.61 -11.24 10.00
C MET A 162 -8.69 -10.43 11.31
N ILE A 163 -9.86 -9.87 11.64
CA ILE A 163 -10.07 -9.18 12.93
C ILE A 163 -9.81 -10.15 14.09
N TRP A 164 -10.41 -11.35 14.04
CA TRP A 164 -10.22 -12.35 15.09
C TRP A 164 -8.76 -12.80 15.21
N CYS A 165 -8.08 -13.00 14.08
CA CYS A 165 -6.65 -13.31 14.09
C CYS A 165 -5.81 -12.17 14.71
N CYS A 166 -6.13 -10.92 14.40
CA CYS A 166 -5.46 -9.77 15.00
C CYS A 166 -5.73 -9.68 16.50
N LEU A 167 -6.96 -9.84 16.96
CA LEU A 167 -7.31 -9.83 18.37
C LEU A 167 -6.62 -10.97 19.14
N PHE A 168 -6.62 -12.17 18.57
CA PHE A 168 -5.95 -13.32 19.16
C PHE A 168 -4.45 -13.10 19.27
N SER A 169 -3.81 -12.57 18.23
CA SER A 169 -2.38 -12.29 18.26
C SER A 169 -2.00 -11.20 19.29
N LEU A 170 -2.87 -10.20 19.53
CA LEU A 170 -2.69 -9.21 20.60
C LEU A 170 -2.72 -9.83 22.00
N LEU A 171 -3.52 -10.88 22.19
CA LEU A 171 -3.57 -11.58 23.48
C LEU A 171 -2.37 -12.48 23.71
N VAL A 172 -1.85 -13.06 22.63
CA VAL A 172 -0.73 -14.04 22.70
C VAL A 172 0.63 -13.34 22.70
N PHE A 173 0.78 -12.24 21.97
CA PHE A 173 2.07 -11.55 21.80
C PHE A 173 2.71 -11.06 23.11
N PRO A 174 1.99 -10.49 24.10
CA PRO A 174 2.57 -10.11 25.39
C PRO A 174 3.16 -11.27 26.19
N ALA A 175 2.72 -12.50 25.93
CA ALA A 175 3.25 -13.69 26.63
C ALA A 175 4.62 -14.15 26.09
N PHE A 176 5.09 -13.57 24.96
CA PHE A 176 6.37 -13.91 24.32
C PHE A 176 7.43 -12.79 24.44
N ILE A 177 7.09 -11.66 25.08
CA ILE A 177 8.00 -10.56 25.38
C ILE A 177 8.38 -10.59 26.84
#